data_9d9e1caaa4a616dcf47662ab0047ac69
#
_entry.id   9d9e1caaa4a616dcf47662ab0047ac69
#
_cell.length_a   1.000
_cell.length_b   1.000
_cell.length_c   1.000
_cell.angle_alpha   90.00
_cell.angle_beta   90.00
_cell.angle_gamma   90.00
#
_symmetry.space_group_name_H-M   'P 1'
#
loop_
_entity.id
_entity.type
_entity.pdbx_description
1 polymer ?
#
loop_
_entity_poly.entity_id
_entity_poly.type
_entity_poly.pdbx_seq_one_letter_code
_entity_poly.pdbx_strand_id
1 'polypeptide(L)'
;SRVYKNANIALLGTSGAGKTFSMQLMALRMRRKNIQVFIIAPLKGHEFHRACTNIGGEFIQISPASRNCINIMEIRKTDKATNELLDGPIVDKSELAAKIQRLHIFFSLLIPDMNHEEKQLLDEVLIQTYNGKGITHNNESLIDPEHPDQYKEMPVLEDVYNILKKNPDTRRMANILNRLV
;
A
#
# COMPACT_ATOMS: atom_id res chain seq x y z
N SER A 1 -20.23 -26.42 -9.79
CA SER A 1 -19.96 -25.70 -11.06
C SER A 1 -19.87 -24.20 -10.76
N ARG A 2 -18.76 -23.56 -11.07
CA ARG A 2 -18.64 -22.11 -10.97
C ARG A 2 -19.39 -21.49 -12.14
N VAL A 3 -20.55 -20.91 -11.88
CA VAL A 3 -21.40 -20.26 -12.89
C VAL A 3 -20.82 -18.90 -13.31
N TYR A 4 -20.04 -18.25 -12.46
CA TYR A 4 -19.48 -16.91 -12.70
C TYR A 4 -17.95 -16.90 -12.60
N LYS A 5 -17.28 -16.20 -13.52
CA LYS A 5 -15.83 -15.98 -13.50
C LYS A 5 -15.41 -14.99 -12.40
N ASN A 6 -16.28 -14.03 -12.06
CA ASN A 6 -16.08 -13.02 -11.04
C ASN A 6 -17.25 -13.03 -10.05
N ALA A 7 -16.94 -12.96 -8.75
CA ALA A 7 -17.92 -12.94 -7.66
C ALA A 7 -18.13 -11.52 -7.11
N ASN A 8 -18.26 -10.53 -7.98
CA ASN A 8 -18.54 -9.16 -7.59
C ASN A 8 -20.01 -8.99 -7.23
N ILE A 9 -20.29 -8.36 -6.09
CA ILE A 9 -21.65 -8.09 -5.60
C ILE A 9 -21.78 -6.58 -5.34
N ALA A 10 -22.81 -5.95 -5.91
CA ALA A 10 -23.22 -4.59 -5.60
C ALA A 10 -24.44 -4.62 -4.68
N LEU A 11 -24.38 -3.94 -3.52
CA LEU A 11 -25.47 -3.84 -2.56
C LEU A 11 -26.02 -2.41 -2.57
N LEU A 12 -27.19 -2.22 -3.17
CA LEU A 12 -27.84 -0.93 -3.32
C LEU A 12 -29.06 -0.84 -2.41
N GLY A 13 -29.39 0.35 -1.97
CA GLY A 13 -30.56 0.61 -1.12
C GLY A 13 -30.49 2.00 -0.48
N THR A 14 -31.64 2.49 -0.01
CA THR A 14 -31.77 3.77 0.71
C THR A 14 -31.03 3.74 2.06
N SER A 15 -30.89 4.90 2.70
CA SER A 15 -30.37 4.95 4.08
C SER A 15 -31.30 4.17 5.02
N GLY A 16 -30.74 3.45 5.97
CA GLY A 16 -31.52 2.62 6.90
C GLY A 16 -31.97 1.25 6.37
N ALA A 17 -31.78 0.93 5.08
CA ALA A 17 -32.21 -0.34 4.48
C ALA A 17 -31.42 -1.59 4.92
N GLY A 18 -30.54 -1.47 5.91
CA GLY A 18 -29.79 -2.61 6.46
C GLY A 18 -28.57 -3.07 5.64
N LYS A 19 -28.07 -2.23 4.71
CA LYS A 19 -26.90 -2.57 3.88
C LYS A 19 -25.67 -2.97 4.71
N THR A 20 -25.29 -2.13 5.67
CA THR A 20 -24.14 -2.38 6.55
C THR A 20 -24.33 -3.66 7.38
N PHE A 21 -25.53 -3.87 7.91
CA PHE A 21 -25.88 -5.09 8.63
C PHE A 21 -25.71 -6.34 7.75
N SER A 22 -26.22 -6.30 6.51
CA SER A 22 -26.07 -7.41 5.56
C SER A 22 -24.59 -7.69 5.26
N MET A 23 -23.77 -6.65 5.04
CA MET A 23 -22.33 -6.81 4.83
C MET A 23 -21.62 -7.41 6.04
N GLN A 24 -21.94 -6.94 7.25
CA GLN A 24 -21.40 -7.52 8.50
C GLN A 24 -21.78 -9.00 8.63
N LEU A 25 -23.04 -9.35 8.37
CA LEU A 25 -23.49 -10.74 8.43
C LEU A 25 -22.79 -11.63 7.41
N MET A 26 -22.56 -11.13 6.20
CA MET A 26 -21.79 -11.86 5.17
C MET A 26 -20.35 -12.07 5.63
N ALA A 27 -19.68 -11.03 6.13
CA ALA A 27 -18.32 -11.11 6.66
C ALA A 27 -18.20 -12.16 7.78
N LEU A 28 -19.10 -12.13 8.74
CA LEU A 28 -19.13 -13.09 9.85
C LEU A 28 -19.34 -14.53 9.36
N ARG A 29 -20.23 -14.75 8.38
CA ARG A 29 -20.47 -16.08 7.78
C ARG A 29 -19.26 -16.60 7.02
N MET A 30 -18.53 -15.70 6.31
CA MET A 30 -17.29 -16.06 5.61
C MET A 30 -16.19 -16.43 6.62
N ARG A 31 -16.05 -15.68 7.71
CA ARG A 31 -15.08 -16.00 8.79
C ARG A 31 -15.36 -17.33 9.44
N ARG A 32 -16.62 -17.70 9.68
CA ARG A 32 -16.99 -19.04 10.16
C ARG A 32 -16.53 -20.18 9.24
N LYS A 33 -16.38 -19.91 7.95
CA LYS A 33 -15.84 -20.85 6.96
C LYS A 33 -14.32 -20.72 6.79
N ASN A 34 -13.65 -20.03 7.70
CA ASN A 34 -12.20 -19.75 7.66
C ASN A 34 -11.73 -18.97 6.42
N ILE A 35 -12.63 -18.19 5.80
CA ILE A 35 -12.31 -17.32 4.69
C ILE A 35 -11.78 -16.00 5.27
N GLN A 36 -10.62 -15.55 4.77
CA GLN A 36 -10.09 -14.24 5.13
C GLN A 36 -10.99 -13.14 4.54
N VAL A 37 -11.35 -12.16 5.37
CA VAL A 37 -12.20 -11.04 4.98
C VAL A 37 -11.45 -9.74 5.22
N PHE A 38 -11.41 -8.89 4.21
CA PHE A 38 -10.83 -7.56 4.28
C PHE A 38 -11.90 -6.52 3.95
N ILE A 39 -12.07 -5.51 4.82
CA ILE A 39 -13.10 -4.47 4.66
C ILE A 39 -12.42 -3.12 4.57
N ILE A 40 -12.72 -2.36 3.50
CA ILE A 40 -12.35 -0.96 3.36
C ILE A 40 -13.61 -0.11 3.57
N ALA A 41 -13.63 0.70 4.63
CA ALA A 41 -14.77 1.52 5.00
C ALA A 41 -14.37 2.99 5.19
N PRO A 42 -14.26 3.77 4.10
CA PRO A 42 -13.70 5.12 4.18
C PRO A 42 -14.56 6.11 4.97
N LEU A 43 -15.89 5.94 5.02
CA LEU A 43 -16.79 6.91 5.66
C LEU A 43 -17.44 6.42 6.94
N LYS A 44 -17.68 5.12 7.09
CA LYS A 44 -18.45 4.52 8.19
C LYS A 44 -17.73 3.36 8.85
N GLY A 45 -16.41 3.43 8.94
CA GLY A 45 -15.57 2.39 9.51
C GLY A 45 -15.99 1.98 10.93
N HIS A 46 -16.42 2.93 11.75
CA HIS A 46 -16.87 2.69 13.12
C HIS A 46 -18.04 1.69 13.22
N GLU A 47 -18.91 1.58 12.21
CA GLU A 47 -19.99 0.60 12.20
C GLU A 47 -19.46 -0.84 12.19
N PHE A 48 -18.27 -1.09 11.61
CA PHE A 48 -17.65 -2.41 11.55
C PHE A 48 -16.74 -2.73 12.76
N HIS A 49 -16.38 -1.74 13.56
CA HIS A 49 -15.44 -1.91 14.69
C HIS A 49 -15.86 -3.04 15.63
N ARG A 50 -17.11 -2.98 16.13
CA ARG A 50 -17.64 -3.98 17.07
C ARG A 50 -17.65 -5.39 16.47
N ALA A 51 -18.06 -5.51 15.20
CA ALA A 51 -18.10 -6.80 14.53
C ALA A 51 -16.70 -7.37 14.34
N CYS A 52 -15.74 -6.52 13.96
CA CYS A 52 -14.34 -6.87 13.80
C CYS A 52 -13.72 -7.36 15.12
N THR A 53 -13.86 -6.59 16.18
CA THR A 53 -13.30 -6.91 17.51
C THR A 53 -13.88 -8.21 18.08
N ASN A 54 -15.19 -8.44 17.94
CA ASN A 54 -15.85 -9.63 18.49
C ASN A 54 -15.39 -10.95 17.85
N ILE A 55 -14.83 -10.91 16.65
CA ILE A 55 -14.30 -12.09 15.94
C ILE A 55 -12.77 -12.18 15.99
N GLY A 56 -12.11 -11.37 16.83
CA GLY A 56 -10.65 -11.32 16.92
C GLY A 56 -9.98 -10.75 15.67
N GLY A 57 -10.67 -9.88 14.94
CA GLY A 57 -10.14 -9.17 13.79
C GLY A 57 -9.32 -7.94 14.19
N GLU A 58 -8.47 -7.47 13.29
CA GLU A 58 -7.70 -6.25 13.44
C GLU A 58 -8.47 -5.07 12.84
N PHE A 59 -8.65 -4.01 13.62
CA PHE A 59 -9.29 -2.77 13.16
C PHE A 59 -8.27 -1.65 13.08
N ILE A 60 -7.97 -1.23 11.85
CA ILE A 60 -6.99 -0.17 11.57
C ILE A 60 -7.76 1.10 11.18
N GLN A 61 -7.61 2.14 11.98
CA GLN A 61 -8.16 3.46 11.68
C GLN A 61 -7.05 4.37 11.17
N ILE A 62 -7.23 4.91 9.95
CA ILE A 62 -6.32 5.88 9.36
C ILE A 62 -7.00 7.25 9.41
N SER A 63 -6.47 8.15 10.21
CA SER A 63 -6.95 9.53 10.34
C SER A 63 -5.80 10.43 10.84
N PRO A 64 -5.89 11.75 10.67
CA PRO A 64 -4.85 12.67 11.16
C PRO A 64 -4.54 12.55 12.66
N ALA A 65 -5.51 12.09 13.46
CA ALA A 65 -5.37 11.88 14.90
C ALA A 65 -5.00 10.42 15.28
N SER A 66 -4.90 9.53 14.31
CA SER A 66 -4.57 8.12 14.53
C SER A 66 -3.05 7.94 14.68
N ARG A 67 -2.66 6.96 15.53
CA ARG A 67 -1.26 6.50 15.59
C ARG A 67 -0.93 5.47 14.49
N ASN A 68 -1.94 5.02 13.75
CA ASN A 68 -1.74 4.05 12.67
C ASN A 68 -1.26 4.77 11.41
N CYS A 69 -0.05 4.46 10.98
CA CYS A 69 0.54 4.97 9.76
C CYS A 69 0.80 3.82 8.78
N ILE A 70 0.65 4.09 7.50
CA ILE A 70 1.04 3.15 6.44
C ILE A 70 2.33 3.67 5.82
N ASN A 71 3.39 2.86 5.89
CA ASN A 71 4.61 3.19 5.15
C ASN A 71 4.39 2.92 3.66
N ILE A 72 4.20 3.98 2.89
CA ILE A 72 4.00 3.88 1.44
C ILE A 72 5.26 3.39 0.70
N MET A 73 6.43 3.46 1.33
CA MET A 73 7.71 2.97 0.76
C MET A 73 7.89 1.46 0.95
N GLU A 74 7.06 0.81 1.77
CA GLU A 74 7.22 -0.61 2.08
C GLU A 74 7.03 -1.51 0.86
N ILE A 75 8.03 -2.35 0.58
CA ILE A 75 7.96 -3.45 -0.39
C ILE A 75 7.56 -4.68 0.39
N ARG A 76 6.44 -5.30 0.05
CA ARG A 76 5.95 -6.53 0.70
C ARG A 76 6.27 -7.73 -0.17
N LYS A 77 6.65 -8.82 0.47
CA LYS A 77 6.80 -10.12 -0.18
C LYS A 77 5.45 -10.50 -0.79
N THR A 78 5.39 -10.55 -2.11
CA THR A 78 4.18 -10.99 -2.81
C THR A 78 4.26 -12.50 -2.97
N ASP A 79 3.22 -13.23 -2.56
CA ASP A 79 3.16 -14.68 -2.76
C ASP A 79 3.24 -14.98 -4.26
N LYS A 80 4.09 -15.93 -4.64
CA LYS A 80 4.29 -16.35 -6.04
C LYS A 80 2.98 -16.68 -6.75
N ALA A 81 2.03 -17.27 -6.03
CA ALA A 81 0.69 -17.58 -6.53
C ALA A 81 -0.13 -16.34 -6.94
N THR A 82 0.09 -15.18 -6.31
CA THR A 82 -0.60 -13.94 -6.65
C THR A 82 -0.02 -13.32 -7.91
N ASN A 83 1.29 -13.44 -8.13
CA ASN A 83 1.95 -12.96 -9.34
C ASN A 83 1.54 -13.77 -10.59
N GLU A 84 1.39 -15.09 -10.46
CA GLU A 84 0.91 -15.97 -11.54
C GLU A 84 -0.53 -15.65 -12.00
N LEU A 85 -1.36 -15.16 -11.06
CA LEU A 85 -2.76 -14.80 -11.36
C LEU A 85 -2.91 -13.44 -12.05
N LEU A 86 -1.95 -12.54 -11.89
CA LEU A 86 -2.07 -11.15 -12.33
C LEU A 86 -1.30 -10.83 -13.62
N ASP A 87 -0.16 -11.47 -13.91
CA ASP A 87 0.79 -10.98 -14.91
C ASP A 87 1.29 -11.99 -15.95
N GLY A 88 0.77 -13.22 -15.99
CA GLY A 88 1.28 -14.25 -16.94
C GLY A 88 2.68 -14.76 -16.55
N PRO A 89 3.48 -15.30 -17.48
CA PRO A 89 4.72 -15.99 -17.16
C PRO A 89 5.68 -15.11 -16.37
N ILE A 90 6.25 -15.68 -15.31
CA ILE A 90 7.17 -15.05 -14.37
C ILE A 90 8.40 -14.53 -15.14
N VAL A 91 8.37 -13.26 -15.50
CA VAL A 91 9.60 -12.52 -15.77
C VAL A 91 10.10 -12.05 -14.40
N ASP A 92 11.37 -12.24 -14.13
CA ASP A 92 12.05 -11.77 -12.91
C ASP A 92 12.03 -10.22 -12.86
N LYS A 93 10.83 -9.68 -12.58
CA LYS A 93 10.63 -8.24 -12.47
C LYS A 93 11.19 -7.78 -11.13
N SER A 94 12.01 -6.76 -11.14
CA SER A 94 12.48 -6.11 -9.92
C SER A 94 11.28 -5.58 -9.11
N GLU A 95 11.14 -6.06 -7.88
CA GLU A 95 10.11 -5.58 -6.95
C GLU A 95 10.30 -4.09 -6.63
N LEU A 96 11.56 -3.62 -6.58
CA LEU A 96 11.88 -2.22 -6.45
C LEU A 96 11.37 -1.40 -7.64
N ALA A 97 11.57 -1.86 -8.89
CA ALA A 97 11.09 -1.14 -10.07
C ALA A 97 9.56 -1.01 -10.06
N ALA A 98 8.85 -2.09 -9.73
CA ALA A 98 7.39 -2.06 -9.58
C ALA A 98 6.93 -1.12 -8.46
N LYS A 99 7.69 -1.05 -7.36
CA LYS A 99 7.42 -0.13 -6.27
C LYS A 99 7.62 1.33 -6.67
N ILE A 100 8.72 1.64 -7.35
CA ILE A 100 9.02 2.99 -7.86
C ILE A 100 7.89 3.47 -8.78
N GLN A 101 7.39 2.63 -9.69
CA GLN A 101 6.25 2.99 -10.55
C GLN A 101 5.00 3.37 -9.73
N ARG A 102 4.69 2.61 -8.67
CA ARG A 102 3.56 2.94 -7.78
C ARG A 102 3.80 4.24 -7.02
N LEU A 103 5.03 4.51 -6.61
CA LEU A 103 5.40 5.77 -5.95
C LEU A 103 5.27 6.95 -6.93
N HIS A 104 5.62 6.79 -8.20
CA HIS A 104 5.37 7.82 -9.20
C HIS A 104 3.87 8.16 -9.34
N ILE A 105 2.98 7.18 -9.25
CA ILE A 105 1.53 7.44 -9.23
C ILE A 105 1.16 8.26 -7.99
N PHE A 106 1.64 7.88 -6.80
CA PHE A 106 1.40 8.62 -5.56
C PHE A 106 1.89 10.07 -5.67
N PHE A 107 3.14 10.28 -6.10
CA PHE A 107 3.71 11.63 -6.24
C PHE A 107 3.02 12.44 -7.33
N SER A 108 2.53 11.82 -8.40
CA SER A 108 1.74 12.51 -9.43
C SER A 108 0.39 12.99 -8.93
N LEU A 109 -0.21 12.29 -7.96
CA LEU A 109 -1.42 12.75 -7.28
C LEU A 109 -1.14 13.86 -6.27
N LEU A 110 0.01 13.81 -5.60
CA LEU A 110 0.43 14.82 -4.63
C LEU A 110 0.89 16.12 -5.31
N ILE A 111 1.54 16.01 -6.46
CA ILE A 111 2.10 17.11 -7.25
C ILE A 111 1.60 16.96 -8.71
N PRO A 112 0.35 17.34 -9.02
CA PRO A 112 -0.27 17.10 -10.34
C PRO A 112 0.45 17.81 -11.49
N ASP A 113 1.12 18.93 -11.23
CA ASP A 113 1.81 19.78 -12.20
C ASP A 113 3.32 19.50 -12.28
N MET A 114 3.76 18.30 -11.86
CA MET A 114 5.16 17.87 -11.94
C MET A 114 5.63 17.78 -13.40
N ASN A 115 6.68 18.52 -13.72
CA ASN A 115 7.28 18.51 -15.06
C ASN A 115 8.16 17.27 -15.31
N HIS A 116 8.71 17.15 -16.52
CA HIS A 116 9.51 15.97 -16.91
C HIS A 116 10.82 15.86 -16.14
N GLU A 117 11.48 16.99 -15.90
CA GLU A 117 12.74 17.05 -15.16
C GLU A 117 12.52 16.67 -13.69
N GLU A 118 11.47 17.20 -13.07
CA GLU A 118 11.10 16.84 -11.69
C GLU A 118 10.77 15.35 -11.54
N LYS A 119 10.13 14.72 -12.53
CA LYS A 119 9.86 13.28 -12.52
C LYS A 119 11.14 12.46 -12.59
N GLN A 120 12.11 12.90 -13.40
CA GLN A 120 13.41 12.24 -13.51
C GLN A 120 14.21 12.39 -12.21
N LEU A 121 14.27 13.58 -11.64
CA LEU A 121 14.91 13.83 -10.35
C LEU A 121 14.26 13.02 -9.22
N LEU A 122 12.93 12.91 -9.24
CA LEU A 122 12.21 12.06 -8.27
C LEU A 122 12.62 10.59 -8.39
N ASP A 123 12.73 10.08 -9.63
CA ASP A 123 13.15 8.69 -9.86
C ASP A 123 14.55 8.43 -9.27
N GLU A 124 15.51 9.32 -9.53
CA GLU A 124 16.86 9.27 -8.98
C GLU A 124 16.85 9.30 -7.44
N VAL A 125 16.06 10.18 -6.84
CA VAL A 125 15.93 10.31 -5.38
C VAL A 125 15.31 9.04 -4.77
N LEU A 126 14.28 8.47 -5.39
CA LEU A 126 13.67 7.23 -4.92
C LEU A 126 14.67 6.07 -4.95
N ILE A 127 15.39 5.89 -6.07
CA ILE A 127 16.44 4.88 -6.19
C ILE A 127 17.52 5.11 -5.12
N GLN A 128 17.98 6.34 -4.96
CA GLN A 128 18.99 6.69 -3.95
C GLN A 128 18.51 6.38 -2.53
N THR A 129 17.25 6.62 -2.24
CA THR A 129 16.65 6.35 -0.92
C THR A 129 16.70 4.86 -0.59
N TYR A 130 16.30 4.00 -1.52
CA TYR A 130 16.38 2.54 -1.34
C TYR A 130 17.82 2.03 -1.29
N ASN A 131 18.71 2.57 -2.12
CA ASN A 131 20.14 2.24 -2.10
C ASN A 131 20.77 2.58 -0.74
N GLY A 132 20.35 3.64 -0.09
CA GLY A 132 20.78 4.01 1.26
C GLY A 132 20.46 2.95 2.33
N LYS A 133 19.44 2.11 2.11
CA LYS A 133 19.10 0.93 2.92
C LYS A 133 19.72 -0.37 2.36
N GLY A 134 20.56 -0.28 1.34
CA GLY A 134 21.17 -1.44 0.68
C GLY A 134 20.18 -2.28 -0.13
N ILE A 135 19.09 -1.64 -0.61
CA ILE A 135 18.07 -2.25 -1.46
C ILE A 135 18.30 -1.78 -2.89
N THR A 136 18.46 -2.73 -3.82
CA THR A 136 18.75 -2.50 -5.23
C THR A 136 17.71 -3.19 -6.12
N HIS A 137 17.86 -3.07 -7.44
CA HIS A 137 17.00 -3.77 -8.40
C HIS A 137 17.15 -5.31 -8.37
N ASN A 138 18.17 -5.84 -7.68
CA ASN A 138 18.25 -7.27 -7.39
C ASN A 138 17.33 -7.61 -6.21
N ASN A 139 16.35 -8.49 -6.44
CA ASN A 139 15.38 -8.88 -5.41
C ASN A 139 16.02 -9.56 -4.18
N GLU A 140 17.19 -10.17 -4.33
CA GLU A 140 17.95 -10.74 -3.20
C GLU A 140 18.39 -9.66 -2.20
N SER A 141 18.60 -8.42 -2.68
CA SER A 141 18.98 -7.29 -1.83
C SER A 141 17.90 -6.87 -0.82
N LEU A 142 16.65 -7.31 -1.02
CA LEU A 142 15.54 -7.05 -0.11
C LEU A 142 15.64 -7.88 1.17
N ILE A 143 16.32 -9.03 1.11
CA ILE A 143 16.40 -9.98 2.22
C ILE A 143 17.35 -9.45 3.28
N ASP A 144 16.94 -9.53 4.55
CA ASP A 144 17.82 -9.22 5.68
C ASP A 144 18.89 -10.32 5.81
N PRO A 145 20.19 -9.97 5.79
CA PRO A 145 21.27 -10.94 5.93
C PRO A 145 21.25 -11.69 7.27
N GLU A 146 20.77 -11.05 8.33
CA GLU A 146 20.69 -11.64 9.68
C GLU A 146 19.41 -12.47 9.86
N HIS A 147 18.35 -12.16 9.12
CA HIS A 147 17.05 -12.84 9.19
C HIS A 147 16.53 -13.16 7.78
N PRO A 148 16.94 -14.29 7.16
CA PRO A 148 16.62 -14.63 5.77
C PRO A 148 15.12 -14.76 5.45
N ASP A 149 14.29 -14.92 6.47
CA ASP A 149 12.82 -14.98 6.33
C ASP A 149 12.15 -13.61 6.31
N GLN A 150 12.90 -12.54 6.55
CA GLN A 150 12.41 -11.17 6.65
C GLN A 150 13.07 -10.27 5.58
N TYR A 151 12.36 -9.22 5.20
CA TYR A 151 12.94 -8.14 4.40
C TYR A 151 13.65 -7.14 5.32
N LYS A 152 14.65 -6.48 4.78
CA LYS A 152 15.34 -5.35 5.42
C LYS A 152 14.34 -4.28 5.85
N GLU A 153 14.76 -3.45 6.80
CA GLU A 153 14.03 -2.25 7.14
C GLU A 153 13.86 -1.34 5.92
N MET A 154 12.60 -1.07 5.57
CA MET A 154 12.27 -0.26 4.41
C MET A 154 12.44 1.23 4.73
N PRO A 155 12.84 2.04 3.75
CA PRO A 155 12.86 3.48 3.93
C PRO A 155 11.47 4.02 4.25
N VAL A 156 11.43 5.22 4.81
CA VAL A 156 10.20 5.97 5.07
C VAL A 156 10.18 7.26 4.25
N LEU A 157 9.04 7.93 4.24
CA LEU A 157 8.86 9.16 3.45
C LEU A 157 9.82 10.28 3.90
N GLU A 158 10.21 10.28 5.17
CA GLU A 158 11.20 11.21 5.73
C GLU A 158 12.59 11.02 5.10
N ASP A 159 12.98 9.79 4.76
CA ASP A 159 14.26 9.53 4.08
C ASP A 159 14.26 10.17 2.69
N VAL A 160 13.15 10.09 1.95
CA VAL A 160 12.97 10.77 0.66
C VAL A 160 13.07 12.29 0.84
N TYR A 161 12.36 12.84 1.84
CA TYR A 161 12.40 14.27 2.14
C TYR A 161 13.83 14.76 2.42
N ASN A 162 14.59 14.01 3.21
CA ASN A 162 15.96 14.37 3.57
C ASN A 162 16.91 14.40 2.37
N ILE A 163 16.66 13.59 1.34
CA ILE A 163 17.44 13.62 0.09
C ILE A 163 16.98 14.79 -0.78
N LEU A 164 15.67 14.96 -0.97
CA LEU A 164 15.09 16.06 -1.74
C LEU A 164 15.55 17.44 -1.23
N LYS A 165 15.67 17.61 0.09
CA LYS A 165 16.07 18.86 0.71
C LYS A 165 17.51 19.27 0.41
N LYS A 166 18.39 18.31 0.10
CA LYS A 166 19.82 18.56 -0.16
C LYS A 166 20.06 19.14 -1.55
N ASN A 167 19.17 18.89 -2.51
CA ASN A 167 19.32 19.36 -3.88
C ASN A 167 18.43 20.60 -4.11
N PRO A 168 18.98 21.73 -4.57
CA PRO A 168 18.22 22.94 -4.89
C PRO A 168 17.10 22.72 -5.91
N ASP A 169 17.33 21.86 -6.91
CA ASP A 169 16.39 21.60 -8.00
C ASP A 169 15.14 20.82 -7.55
N THR A 170 15.25 20.07 -6.44
CA THR A 170 14.14 19.30 -5.85
C THR A 170 13.46 20.02 -4.69
N ARG A 171 13.85 21.27 -4.40
CA ARG A 171 13.36 22.04 -3.23
C ARG A 171 11.85 22.24 -3.23
N ARG A 172 11.23 22.41 -4.41
CA ARG A 172 9.77 22.51 -4.53
C ARG A 172 9.09 21.23 -4.05
N MET A 173 9.57 20.06 -4.49
CA MET A 173 9.05 18.76 -4.07
C MET A 173 9.26 18.55 -2.56
N ALA A 174 10.44 18.90 -2.03
CA ALA A 174 10.71 18.83 -0.61
C ALA A 174 9.73 19.68 0.22
N ASN A 175 9.44 20.91 -0.21
CA ASN A 175 8.50 21.80 0.50
C ASN A 175 7.07 21.24 0.53
N ILE A 176 6.64 20.55 -0.53
CA ILE A 176 5.33 19.90 -0.57
C ILE A 176 5.31 18.69 0.36
N LEU A 177 6.37 17.86 0.30
CA LEU A 177 6.48 16.65 1.10
C LEU A 177 6.62 16.94 2.60
N ASN A 178 7.20 18.05 2.98
CA ASN A 178 7.37 18.49 4.38
C ASN A 178 6.05 18.59 5.17
N ARG A 179 4.90 18.61 4.49
CA ARG A 179 3.59 18.62 5.15
C ARG A 179 3.10 17.23 5.55
N LEU A 180 3.77 16.18 5.07
CA LEU A 180 3.39 14.78 5.26
C LEU A 180 4.39 14.02 6.14
N VAL A 181 5.51 14.65 6.48
CA VAL A 181 6.64 14.11 7.27
C VAL A 181 6.76 14.86 8.65
#